data_2eb04c0a20599d7de5ecaf309d94c86c
#
_entry.id   2eb04c0a20599d7de5ecaf309d94c86c
#
_cell.length_a   1.000
_cell.length_b   1.000
_cell.length_c   1.000
_cell.angle_alpha   90.00
_cell.angle_beta   90.00
_cell.angle_gamma   90.00
#
_symmetry.space_group_name_H-M   'P 1'
#
loop_
_entity.id
_entity.type
_entity.pdbx_description
1 polymer ?
#
loop_
_entity_poly.entity_id
_entity_poly.type
_entity_poly.pdbx_seq_one_letter_code
_entity_poly.pdbx_strand_id
1 'polypeptide(L)'
;MNSVGIDISKGRSTIAVMRPFGEVVISPFEVRHTDSKLSELARQLKSLDGETRVVMEATGNYHASVAKLLHDAGLYVSVVNAKLVHDYGNNELRRVKTDRKDAVKLANYGLDRWLTLTRYVPEEDTRLLLKNCYRQYRQYALFNLRNLLYIILPGTVKSYAQIYLQTPAE
;
A
#
# COMPACT_ATOMS: atom_id res chain seq x y z
N MET A 1 -8.03 14.92 17.07
CA MET A 1 -7.28 13.72 16.65
C MET A 1 -8.11 12.97 15.63
N ASN A 2 -7.69 12.98 14.35
CA ASN A 2 -8.41 12.29 13.26
C ASN A 2 -7.46 11.27 12.64
N SER A 3 -7.88 10.01 12.54
CA SER A 3 -7.16 8.98 11.82
C SER A 3 -7.85 8.68 10.50
N VAL A 4 -7.10 8.79 9.42
CA VAL A 4 -7.56 8.55 8.06
C VAL A 4 -6.99 7.22 7.61
N GLY A 5 -7.84 6.23 7.44
CA GLY A 5 -7.44 4.94 6.84
C GLY A 5 -7.65 4.96 5.34
N ILE A 6 -6.61 4.61 4.60
CA ILE A 6 -6.66 4.52 3.13
C ILE A 6 -6.32 3.10 2.70
N ASP A 7 -7.31 2.38 2.22
CA ASP A 7 -7.11 1.11 1.52
C ASP A 7 -6.86 1.37 0.03
N ILE A 8 -5.68 0.97 -0.45
CA ILE A 8 -5.18 1.31 -1.78
C ILE A 8 -5.33 0.14 -2.74
N SER A 9 -6.03 0.40 -3.84
CA SER A 9 -6.18 -0.51 -4.97
C SER A 9 -5.60 0.12 -6.26
N LYS A 10 -5.55 -0.63 -7.33
CA LYS A 10 -5.09 -0.11 -8.63
C LYS A 10 -6.03 0.98 -9.15
N GLY A 11 -5.53 2.22 -9.23
CA GLY A 11 -6.24 3.37 -9.79
C GLY A 11 -7.32 4.00 -8.91
N ARG A 12 -7.56 3.47 -7.71
CA ARG A 12 -8.52 4.00 -6.74
C ARG A 12 -8.14 3.64 -5.30
N SER A 13 -8.69 4.36 -4.35
CA SER A 13 -8.57 4.06 -2.91
C SER A 13 -9.90 4.22 -2.22
N THR A 14 -10.12 3.44 -1.16
CA THR A 14 -11.22 3.64 -0.22
C THR A 14 -10.69 4.36 1.02
N ILE A 15 -11.35 5.43 1.42
CA ILE A 15 -10.95 6.31 2.52
C ILE A 15 -12.01 6.29 3.60
N ALA A 16 -11.59 6.18 4.86
CA ALA A 16 -12.44 6.39 6.03
C ALA A 16 -11.74 7.31 7.03
N VAL A 17 -12.50 8.15 7.72
CA VAL A 17 -11.96 9.02 8.77
C VAL A 17 -12.66 8.72 10.09
N MET A 18 -11.85 8.36 11.09
CA MET A 18 -12.31 7.99 12.42
C MET A 18 -11.68 8.89 13.49
N ARG A 19 -12.39 9.06 14.59
CA ARG A 19 -11.89 9.62 15.84
C ARG A 19 -11.91 8.56 16.94
N PRO A 20 -11.27 8.83 18.09
CA PRO A 20 -11.33 7.94 19.25
C PRO A 20 -12.77 7.55 19.61
N PHE A 21 -12.90 6.40 20.28
CA PHE A 21 -14.19 5.85 20.72
C PHE A 21 -15.15 5.43 19.59
N GLY A 22 -14.65 5.18 18.40
CA GLY A 22 -15.44 4.69 17.25
C GLY A 22 -16.26 5.78 16.54
N GLU A 23 -15.99 7.07 16.80
CA GLU A 23 -16.66 8.17 16.09
C GLU A 23 -16.27 8.16 14.59
N VAL A 24 -17.26 8.02 13.72
CA VAL A 24 -17.08 8.09 12.27
C VAL A 24 -17.24 9.54 11.81
N VAL A 25 -16.13 10.19 11.45
CA VAL A 25 -16.12 11.56 10.93
C VAL A 25 -16.53 11.59 9.48
N ILE A 26 -15.96 10.69 8.67
CA ILE A 26 -16.33 10.51 7.26
C ILE A 26 -16.48 9.01 7.01
N SER A 27 -17.67 8.62 6.57
CA SER A 27 -17.98 7.23 6.18
C SER A 27 -17.14 6.79 4.97
N PRO A 28 -16.83 5.50 4.82
CA PRO A 28 -16.00 5.01 3.74
C PRO A 28 -16.49 5.42 2.35
N PHE A 29 -15.62 6.05 1.57
CA PHE A 29 -15.89 6.50 0.19
C PHE A 29 -14.69 6.23 -0.72
N GLU A 30 -14.94 6.18 -2.03
CA GLU A 30 -13.89 5.91 -3.03
C GLU A 30 -13.35 7.20 -3.65
N VAL A 31 -12.03 7.22 -3.89
CA VAL A 31 -11.33 8.28 -4.62
C VAL A 31 -10.49 7.67 -5.73
N ARG A 32 -10.62 8.18 -6.95
CA ARG A 32 -9.76 7.79 -8.08
C ARG A 32 -8.39 8.45 -7.97
N HIS A 33 -7.34 7.75 -8.42
CA HIS A 33 -5.97 8.26 -8.40
C HIS A 33 -5.70 9.22 -9.58
N THR A 34 -6.50 10.28 -9.68
CA THR A 34 -6.21 11.43 -10.54
C THR A 34 -5.69 12.57 -9.68
N ASP A 35 -4.78 13.39 -10.23
CA ASP A 35 -4.16 14.49 -9.47
C ASP A 35 -5.21 15.45 -8.90
N SER A 36 -6.28 15.73 -9.66
CA SER A 36 -7.38 16.58 -9.22
C SER A 36 -8.13 16.00 -8.03
N LYS A 37 -8.46 14.70 -8.05
CA LYS A 37 -9.20 14.03 -6.96
C LYS A 37 -8.35 13.82 -5.72
N LEU A 38 -7.08 13.50 -5.88
CA LEU A 38 -6.16 13.39 -4.75
C LEU A 38 -5.86 14.77 -4.12
N SER A 39 -5.77 15.83 -4.91
CA SER A 39 -5.62 17.20 -4.40
C SER A 39 -6.88 17.68 -3.68
N GLU A 40 -8.07 17.31 -4.15
CA GLU A 40 -9.35 17.57 -3.49
C GLU A 40 -9.41 16.84 -2.15
N LEU A 41 -9.03 15.55 -2.11
CA LEU A 41 -8.91 14.77 -0.89
C LEU A 41 -7.95 15.43 0.11
N ALA A 42 -6.75 15.83 -0.33
CA ALA A 42 -5.78 16.49 0.55
C ALA A 42 -6.35 17.77 1.17
N ARG A 43 -7.08 18.58 0.40
CA ARG A 43 -7.76 19.78 0.89
C ARG A 43 -8.82 19.46 1.92
N GLN A 44 -9.66 18.44 1.65
CA GLN A 44 -10.70 17.98 2.57
C GLN A 44 -10.11 17.49 3.89
N LEU A 45 -9.04 16.69 3.85
CA LEU A 45 -8.39 16.18 5.06
C LEU A 45 -7.72 17.28 5.88
N LYS A 46 -7.18 18.31 5.23
CA LYS A 46 -6.59 19.48 5.90
C LYS A 46 -7.63 20.42 6.54
N SER A 47 -8.88 20.39 6.08
CA SER A 47 -9.96 21.18 6.66
C SER A 47 -10.57 20.55 7.91
N LEU A 48 -10.17 19.34 8.27
CA LEU A 48 -10.67 18.69 9.49
C LEU A 48 -10.07 19.35 10.74
N ASP A 49 -10.92 19.59 11.71
CA ASP A 49 -10.51 20.12 13.01
C ASP A 49 -9.61 19.13 13.76
N GLY A 50 -8.47 19.65 14.24
CA GLY A 50 -7.51 18.89 15.03
C GLY A 50 -6.44 18.16 14.22
N GLU A 51 -5.52 17.53 14.92
CA GLU A 51 -4.43 16.79 14.29
C GLU A 51 -4.96 15.60 13.48
N THR A 52 -4.56 15.56 12.21
CA THR A 52 -4.97 14.51 11.26
C THR A 52 -3.76 13.70 10.81
N ARG A 53 -3.82 12.37 10.98
CA ARG A 53 -2.82 11.44 10.48
C ARG A 53 -3.44 10.47 9.50
N VAL A 54 -2.75 10.28 8.38
CA VAL A 54 -3.14 9.36 7.30
C VAL A 54 -2.37 8.07 7.47
N VAL A 55 -3.08 6.94 7.46
CA VAL A 55 -2.51 5.60 7.56
C VAL A 55 -2.90 4.80 6.34
N MET A 56 -1.94 4.22 5.67
CA MET A 56 -2.13 3.34 4.52
C MET A 56 -1.22 2.13 4.57
N GLU A 57 -1.67 1.05 3.96
CA GLU A 57 -0.88 -0.18 3.87
C GLU A 57 0.10 -0.14 2.70
N ALA A 58 1.30 -0.69 2.89
CA ALA A 58 2.30 -0.85 1.85
C ALA A 58 1.85 -1.94 0.85
N THR A 59 1.06 -1.55 -0.15
CA THR A 59 0.52 -2.45 -1.18
C THR A 59 1.28 -2.25 -2.49
N GLY A 60 2.27 -3.10 -2.75
CA GLY A 60 3.09 -3.03 -3.97
C GLY A 60 3.65 -1.63 -4.23
N ASN A 61 3.47 -1.11 -5.46
CA ASN A 61 3.93 0.23 -5.83
C ASN A 61 2.80 1.29 -5.82
N TYR A 62 1.54 0.88 -5.57
CA TYR A 62 0.40 1.77 -5.74
C TYR A 62 0.29 2.84 -4.65
N HIS A 63 0.81 2.55 -3.44
CA HIS A 63 0.75 3.49 -2.32
C HIS A 63 1.72 4.67 -2.48
N ALA A 64 2.85 4.49 -3.19
CA ALA A 64 3.93 5.47 -3.20
C ALA A 64 3.51 6.83 -3.77
N SER A 65 2.75 6.85 -4.89
CA SER A 65 2.27 8.09 -5.51
C SER A 65 1.25 8.82 -4.62
N VAL A 66 0.33 8.09 -4.01
CA VAL A 66 -0.68 8.64 -3.10
C VAL A 66 -0.02 9.17 -1.83
N ALA A 67 0.90 8.40 -1.23
CA ALA A 67 1.66 8.81 -0.05
C ALA A 67 2.48 10.07 -0.30
N LYS A 68 3.20 10.13 -1.45
CA LYS A 68 3.99 11.30 -1.83
C LYS A 68 3.10 12.54 -1.98
N LEU A 69 2.00 12.46 -2.72
CA LEU A 69 1.10 13.59 -2.95
C LEU A 69 0.51 14.14 -1.63
N LEU A 70 0.04 13.26 -0.75
CA LEU A 70 -0.52 13.68 0.54
C LEU A 70 0.57 14.23 1.47
N HIS A 71 1.79 13.67 1.45
CA HIS A 71 2.94 14.18 2.17
C HIS A 71 3.33 15.58 1.67
N ASP A 72 3.44 15.77 0.35
CA ASP A 72 3.80 17.06 -0.28
C ASP A 72 2.71 18.12 -0.03
N ALA A 73 1.46 17.71 0.14
CA ALA A 73 0.38 18.57 0.61
C ALA A 73 0.51 18.95 2.10
N GLY A 74 1.50 18.44 2.83
CA GLY A 74 1.78 18.76 4.23
C GLY A 74 1.02 17.92 5.26
N LEU A 75 0.36 16.83 4.86
CA LEU A 75 -0.29 15.89 5.78
C LEU A 75 0.73 14.99 6.47
N TYR A 76 0.41 14.55 7.69
CA TYR A 76 1.16 13.47 8.33
C TYR A 76 0.72 12.13 7.73
N VAL A 77 1.59 11.52 6.94
CA VAL A 77 1.32 10.22 6.30
C VAL A 77 2.16 9.15 6.96
N SER A 78 1.58 7.99 7.22
CA SER A 78 2.25 6.78 7.70
C SER A 78 1.93 5.61 6.77
N VAL A 79 2.97 4.97 6.24
CA VAL A 79 2.85 3.75 5.44
C VAL A 79 3.24 2.58 6.33
N VAL A 80 2.30 1.69 6.59
CA VAL A 80 2.45 0.57 7.52
C VAL A 80 2.62 -0.76 6.79
N ASN A 81 3.31 -1.70 7.42
CA ASN A 81 3.47 -3.03 6.87
C ASN A 81 2.14 -3.79 6.89
N ALA A 82 1.78 -4.39 5.76
CA ALA A 82 0.58 -5.20 5.59
C ALA A 82 0.40 -6.26 6.67
N LYS A 83 1.49 -6.91 7.10
CA LYS A 83 1.44 -7.93 8.16
C LYS A 83 0.94 -7.37 9.49
N LEU A 84 1.39 -6.17 9.88
CA LEU A 84 0.96 -5.54 11.13
C LEU A 84 -0.53 -5.21 11.14
N VAL A 85 -1.04 -4.74 10.00
CA VAL A 85 -2.48 -4.45 9.84
C VAL A 85 -3.31 -5.73 9.77
N HIS A 86 -2.78 -6.77 9.11
CA HIS A 86 -3.43 -8.08 9.06
C HIS A 86 -3.56 -8.67 10.47
N ASP A 87 -2.48 -8.68 11.26
CA ASP A 87 -2.46 -9.25 12.60
C ASP A 87 -3.37 -8.47 13.57
N TYR A 88 -3.47 -7.14 13.40
CA TYR A 88 -4.36 -6.28 14.18
C TYR A 88 -5.85 -6.66 14.04
N GLY A 89 -6.29 -7.18 12.90
CA GLY A 89 -7.69 -7.54 12.67
C GLY A 89 -8.03 -9.02 12.86
N ASN A 90 -7.12 -9.84 13.34
CA ASN A 90 -7.34 -11.30 13.45
C ASN A 90 -8.30 -11.72 14.58
N ASN A 91 -8.69 -10.81 15.47
CA ASN A 91 -9.58 -11.10 16.61
C ASN A 91 -11.08 -11.04 16.28
N GLU A 92 -11.48 -10.73 15.05
CA GLU A 92 -12.89 -10.70 14.65
C GLU A 92 -13.32 -12.04 14.04
N LEU A 93 -14.31 -12.69 14.65
CA LEU A 93 -14.84 -14.02 14.31
C LEU A 93 -15.56 -14.12 12.95
N ARG A 94 -15.86 -13.01 12.27
CA ARG A 94 -16.56 -12.98 10.98
C ARG A 94 -15.81 -12.13 9.96
N ARG A 95 -15.11 -12.80 9.07
CA ARG A 95 -14.33 -12.19 7.98
C ARG A 95 -15.17 -12.02 6.70
N VAL A 96 -15.95 -10.96 6.61
CA VAL A 96 -16.35 -10.45 5.30
C VAL A 96 -15.38 -9.34 4.92
N LYS A 97 -14.43 -9.65 4.05
CA LYS A 97 -13.45 -8.68 3.53
C LYS A 97 -14.15 -7.73 2.56
N THR A 98 -14.08 -6.44 2.83
CA THR A 98 -14.51 -5.38 1.90
C THR A 98 -13.59 -4.18 2.05
N ASP A 99 -13.26 -3.50 0.96
CA ASP A 99 -12.39 -2.32 0.93
C ASP A 99 -12.84 -1.26 1.95
N ARG A 100 -14.17 -1.13 2.19
CA ARG A 100 -14.74 -0.22 3.19
C ARG A 100 -14.33 -0.60 4.62
N LYS A 101 -14.37 -1.89 4.96
CA LYS A 101 -13.94 -2.38 6.28
C LYS A 101 -12.44 -2.28 6.45
N ASP A 102 -11.68 -2.50 5.38
CA ASP A 102 -10.22 -2.40 5.41
C ASP A 102 -9.79 -0.93 5.63
N ALA A 103 -10.46 0.05 5.03
CA ALA A 103 -10.21 1.46 5.31
C ALA A 103 -10.54 1.86 6.76
N VAL A 104 -11.67 1.38 7.31
CA VAL A 104 -12.02 1.61 8.73
C VAL A 104 -11.02 0.94 9.66
N LYS A 105 -10.60 -0.29 9.36
CA LYS A 105 -9.58 -1.01 10.11
C LYS A 105 -8.25 -0.26 10.16
N LEU A 106 -7.80 0.28 9.03
CA LEU A 106 -6.60 1.12 8.94
C LEU A 106 -6.73 2.39 9.78
N ALA A 107 -7.91 3.04 9.77
CA ALA A 107 -8.16 4.21 10.59
C ALA A 107 -8.11 3.88 12.09
N ASN A 108 -8.72 2.79 12.53
CA ASN A 108 -8.67 2.33 13.92
C ASN A 108 -7.25 1.92 14.34
N TYR A 109 -6.52 1.21 13.47
CA TYR A 109 -5.11 0.92 13.70
C TYR A 109 -4.30 2.21 13.95
N GLY A 110 -4.56 3.25 13.17
CA GLY A 110 -3.92 4.54 13.33
C GLY A 110 -4.25 5.23 14.66
N LEU A 111 -5.47 5.09 15.17
CA LEU A 111 -5.86 5.60 16.48
C LEU A 111 -5.13 4.87 17.61
N ASP A 112 -5.13 3.54 17.58
CA ASP A 112 -4.52 2.72 18.61
C ASP A 112 -2.99 2.83 18.62
N ARG A 113 -2.39 3.09 17.48
CA ARG A 113 -0.93 3.23 17.30
C ARG A 113 -0.47 4.67 17.15
N TRP A 114 -1.31 5.64 17.48
CA TRP A 114 -1.09 7.07 17.26
C TRP A 114 0.33 7.55 17.59
N LEU A 115 0.84 7.21 18.76
CA LEU A 115 2.16 7.64 19.24
C LEU A 115 3.32 6.92 18.55
N THR A 116 3.08 5.74 17.99
CA THR A 116 4.12 4.88 17.38
C THR A 116 4.11 4.91 15.86
N LEU A 117 3.18 5.65 15.24
CA LEU A 117 3.15 5.84 13.80
C LEU A 117 4.44 6.53 13.32
N THR A 118 5.09 5.94 12.36
CA THR A 118 6.28 6.52 11.72
C THR A 118 5.87 7.39 10.55
N ARG A 119 6.37 8.62 10.49
CA ARG A 119 6.10 9.51 9.37
C ARG A 119 6.76 8.99 8.09
N TYR A 120 5.99 8.94 7.02
CA TYR A 120 6.48 8.61 5.69
C TYR A 120 7.48 9.68 5.22
N VAL A 121 8.60 9.22 4.69
CA VAL A 121 9.60 10.05 4.02
C VAL A 121 9.66 9.57 2.58
N PRO A 122 9.39 10.42 1.59
CA PRO A 122 9.52 10.05 0.19
C PRO A 122 10.94 9.55 -0.12
N GLU A 123 11.06 8.48 -0.89
CA GLU A 123 12.37 8.07 -1.40
C GLU A 123 12.87 9.11 -2.42
N GLU A 124 14.17 9.36 -2.42
CA GLU A 124 14.80 10.18 -3.44
C GLU A 124 14.57 9.56 -4.83
N ASP A 125 14.28 10.40 -5.81
CA ASP A 125 13.94 9.97 -7.17
C ASP A 125 15.07 9.11 -7.79
N THR A 126 16.33 9.43 -7.51
CA THR A 126 17.50 8.65 -7.92
C THR A 126 17.49 7.23 -7.35
N ARG A 127 17.16 7.09 -6.06
CA ARG A 127 17.10 5.79 -5.40
C ARG A 127 15.92 4.95 -5.93
N LEU A 128 14.79 5.58 -6.19
CA LEU A 128 13.63 4.92 -6.80
C LEU A 128 13.96 4.45 -8.23
N LEU A 129 14.64 5.28 -9.02
CA LEU A 129 15.09 4.94 -10.35
C LEU A 129 16.03 3.72 -10.32
N LEU A 130 17.05 3.73 -9.45
CA LEU A 130 17.98 2.62 -9.29
C LEU A 130 17.27 1.32 -8.89
N LYS A 131 16.31 1.37 -7.97
CA LYS A 131 15.49 0.19 -7.59
C LYS A 131 14.69 -0.35 -8.78
N ASN A 132 14.11 0.53 -9.59
CA ASN A 132 13.34 0.13 -10.76
C ASN A 132 14.26 -0.47 -11.85
N CYS A 133 15.41 0.14 -12.12
CA CYS A 133 16.41 -0.40 -13.03
C CYS A 133 16.91 -1.77 -12.58
N TYR A 134 17.21 -1.93 -11.29
CA TYR A 134 17.64 -3.22 -10.74
C TYR A 134 16.56 -4.30 -10.85
N ARG A 135 15.30 -3.95 -10.61
CA ARG A 135 14.17 -4.88 -10.76
C ARG A 135 14.01 -5.33 -12.22
N GLN A 136 14.08 -4.38 -13.17
CA GLN A 136 14.01 -4.68 -14.60
C GLN A 136 15.19 -5.54 -15.03
N TYR A 137 16.40 -5.22 -14.58
CA TYR A 137 17.60 -6.01 -14.86
C TYR A 137 17.44 -7.47 -14.36
N ARG A 138 16.96 -7.65 -13.12
CA ARG A 138 16.72 -8.99 -12.58
C ARG A 138 15.69 -9.77 -13.41
N GLN A 139 14.60 -9.15 -13.80
CA GLN A 139 13.59 -9.80 -14.64
C GLN A 139 14.18 -10.20 -15.99
N TYR A 140 14.97 -9.33 -16.61
CA TYR A 140 15.61 -9.59 -17.88
C TYR A 140 16.66 -10.70 -17.78
N ALA A 141 17.50 -10.68 -16.74
CA ALA A 141 18.49 -11.73 -16.48
C ALA A 141 17.85 -13.10 -16.25
N LEU A 142 16.77 -13.16 -15.47
CA LEU A 142 16.01 -14.41 -15.25
C LEU A 142 15.34 -14.91 -16.52
N PHE A 143 14.80 -14.00 -17.34
CA PHE A 143 14.21 -14.36 -18.64
C PHE A 143 15.22 -14.96 -19.59
N ASN A 144 16.41 -14.34 -19.70
CA ASN A 144 17.49 -14.84 -20.56
C ASN A 144 18.03 -16.18 -20.05
N LEU A 145 18.23 -16.33 -18.74
CA LEU A 145 18.66 -17.59 -18.14
C LEU A 145 17.66 -18.72 -18.42
N ARG A 146 16.37 -18.43 -18.27
CA ARG A 146 15.29 -19.39 -18.58
C ARG A 146 15.32 -19.82 -20.04
N ASN A 147 15.49 -18.88 -20.97
CA ASN A 147 15.57 -19.18 -22.39
C ASN A 147 16.81 -20.01 -22.72
N LEU A 148 17.95 -19.71 -22.11
CA LEU A 148 19.19 -20.45 -22.29
C LEU A 148 19.04 -21.90 -21.77
N LEU A 149 18.47 -22.10 -20.59
CA LEU A 149 18.18 -23.41 -20.04
C LEU A 149 17.21 -24.19 -20.94
N TYR A 150 16.21 -23.51 -21.52
CA TYR A 150 15.24 -24.13 -22.43
C TYR A 150 15.88 -24.63 -23.72
N ILE A 151 16.96 -24.00 -24.18
CA ILE A 151 17.71 -24.38 -25.39
C ILE A 151 18.64 -25.59 -25.07
N ILE A 152 19.31 -25.54 -23.91
CA ILE A 152 20.41 -26.47 -23.57
C ILE A 152 19.90 -27.77 -22.99
N LEU A 153 18.78 -27.78 -22.23
CA LEU A 153 18.32 -28.95 -21.51
C LEU A 153 17.53 -29.91 -22.42
N PRO A 154 17.73 -31.24 -22.28
CA PRO A 154 16.91 -32.26 -22.92
C PRO A 154 15.43 -32.17 -22.49
N GLY A 155 14.51 -32.62 -23.34
CA GLY A 155 13.06 -32.50 -23.15
C GLY A 155 12.52 -32.96 -21.79
N THR A 156 13.06 -34.03 -21.23
CA THR A 156 12.69 -34.60 -19.93
C THR A 156 13.06 -33.70 -18.75
N VAL A 157 14.14 -32.91 -18.86
CA VAL A 157 14.59 -32.00 -17.79
C VAL A 157 13.88 -30.65 -17.89
N LYS A 158 13.36 -30.30 -19.08
CA LYS A 158 12.60 -29.05 -19.30
C LYS A 158 11.34 -28.97 -18.42
N SER A 159 10.64 -30.07 -18.21
CA SER A 159 9.43 -30.13 -17.39
C SER A 159 9.71 -29.86 -15.92
N TYR A 160 10.82 -30.37 -15.38
CA TYR A 160 11.23 -30.10 -14.00
C TYR A 160 11.69 -28.63 -13.79
N ALA A 161 12.47 -28.11 -14.73
CA ALA A 161 12.92 -26.71 -14.69
C ALA A 161 11.74 -25.74 -14.73
N GLN A 162 10.66 -26.07 -15.44
CA GLN A 162 9.46 -25.24 -15.53
C GLN A 162 8.73 -25.13 -14.19
N ILE A 163 8.71 -26.18 -13.38
CA ILE A 163 8.10 -26.20 -12.04
C ILE A 163 8.91 -25.30 -11.08
N TYR A 164 10.23 -25.40 -11.07
CA TYR A 164 11.11 -24.62 -10.18
C TYR A 164 11.17 -23.14 -10.54
N LEU A 165 11.00 -22.78 -11.81
CA LEU A 165 11.01 -21.38 -12.26
C LEU A 165 9.65 -20.66 -12.14
N GLN A 166 8.56 -21.39 -11.82
CA GLN A 166 7.23 -20.86 -11.56
C GLN A 166 6.97 -20.59 -10.07
N THR A 167 7.78 -21.12 -9.15
CA THR A 167 7.70 -20.79 -7.73
C THR A 167 8.27 -19.38 -7.51
N PRO A 168 7.47 -18.42 -7.01
CA PRO A 168 8.02 -17.14 -6.61
C PRO A 168 9.05 -17.38 -5.49
N ALA A 169 10.23 -16.79 -5.63
CA ALA A 169 11.17 -16.72 -4.52
C ALA A 169 10.53 -15.89 -3.41
N GLU A 170 10.35 -16.49 -2.23
CA GLU A 170 9.87 -15.85 -0.99
C GLU A 170 10.68 -14.60 -0.61
#